data_00d65b9757fe0ad536245229f8dd07e4
#
_entry.id   00d65b9757fe0ad536245229f8dd07e4
#
_cell.length_a   1.000
_cell.length_b   1.000
_cell.length_c   1.000
_cell.angle_alpha   90.00
_cell.angle_beta   90.00
_cell.angle_gamma   90.00
#
_symmetry.space_group_name_H-M   'P 1'
#
loop_
_entity.id
_entity.type
_entity.pdbx_description
1 polymer ?
#
loop_
_entity_poly.entity_id
_entity_poly.type
_entity_poly.pdbx_seq_one_letter_code
_entity_poly.pdbx_strand_id
1 'polypeptide(L)'
;TDGVQGWADTKSTVEEMNKVMALMDEDLKQGAIGVAAPIAYMAKGISSYELFTGQRAGANYGRLTSVHTRYHLLSETPTEAPIAFDEMFTNAMLLDAPLLMAHNNDYGWWEIEEKLQMARDKGLNMWSEYYPYAAGSTAITAAFLRPSEWVEKRGYKYEDTIYDPIDDKYLTNETYAALMENDPGRSVVVEFPYRKAWMSHWLAIPHMTIASDAMAGVGEDGKLLPWDADWSEYRGHPRTSGSRGACFRMGREQGIPLMFTI
;
A
#
# COMPACT_ATOMS: atom_id res chain seq x y z
N THR A 1 -15.74 19.44 -6.67
CA THR A 1 -15.03 18.32 -6.02
C THR A 1 -15.80 17.90 -4.79
N ASP A 2 -16.29 16.68 -4.82
CA ASP A 2 -17.29 16.15 -3.86
C ASP A 2 -16.70 15.76 -2.50
N GLY A 3 -15.74 16.51 -1.99
CA GLY A 3 -15.08 16.26 -0.71
C GLY A 3 -14.13 15.05 -0.73
N VAL A 4 -13.55 14.74 0.41
CA VAL A 4 -12.52 13.66 0.56
C VAL A 4 -13.03 12.27 0.16
N GLN A 5 -14.34 12.02 0.19
CA GLN A 5 -14.92 10.72 -0.20
C GLN A 5 -15.30 10.65 -1.69
N GLY A 6 -15.61 11.76 -2.32
CA GLY A 6 -16.08 11.78 -3.71
C GLY A 6 -15.00 11.41 -4.74
N TRP A 7 -13.76 11.80 -4.53
CA TRP A 7 -12.66 11.51 -5.46
C TRP A 7 -12.40 10.02 -5.67
N ALA A 8 -12.62 9.20 -4.65
CA ALA A 8 -12.38 7.76 -4.70
C ALA A 8 -13.38 7.00 -5.58
N ASP A 9 -14.58 7.57 -5.77
CA ASP A 9 -15.70 6.94 -6.46
C ASP A 9 -16.01 7.61 -7.82
N THR A 10 -15.37 8.75 -8.13
CA THR A 10 -15.65 9.56 -9.34
C THR A 10 -14.61 9.28 -10.42
N LYS A 11 -15.06 8.94 -11.61
CA LYS A 11 -14.18 8.73 -12.77
C LYS A 11 -13.67 10.05 -13.30
N SER A 12 -12.40 10.09 -13.66
CA SER A 12 -11.80 11.23 -14.36
C SER A 12 -12.46 11.40 -15.73
N THR A 13 -12.75 12.64 -16.09
CA THR A 13 -13.06 13.00 -17.48
C THR A 13 -11.80 12.88 -18.34
N VAL A 14 -11.96 12.82 -19.65
CA VAL A 14 -10.83 12.81 -20.59
C VAL A 14 -9.95 14.03 -20.42
N GLU A 15 -10.54 15.21 -20.17
CA GLU A 15 -9.81 16.45 -19.95
C GLU A 15 -8.97 16.39 -18.67
N GLU A 16 -9.55 15.94 -17.55
CA GLU A 16 -8.84 15.76 -16.29
C GLU A 16 -7.70 14.75 -16.43
N MET A 17 -7.95 13.62 -17.06
CA MET A 17 -6.91 12.61 -17.32
C MET A 17 -5.78 13.17 -18.16
N ASN A 18 -6.06 13.91 -19.24
CA ASN A 18 -5.03 14.55 -20.06
C ASN A 18 -4.21 15.56 -19.26
N LYS A 19 -4.85 16.30 -18.35
CA LYS A 19 -4.15 17.25 -17.47
C LYS A 19 -3.24 16.53 -16.47
N VAL A 20 -3.70 15.43 -15.87
CA VAL A 20 -2.87 14.60 -14.98
C VAL A 20 -1.68 14.03 -15.73
N MET A 21 -1.87 13.49 -16.93
CA MET A 21 -0.77 12.97 -17.75
C MET A 21 0.24 14.05 -18.15
N ALA A 22 -0.21 15.26 -18.44
CA ALA A 22 0.68 16.38 -18.74
C ALA A 22 1.53 16.80 -17.52
N LEU A 23 0.95 16.79 -16.31
CA LEU A 23 1.69 17.06 -15.07
C LEU A 23 2.72 15.96 -14.78
N MET A 24 2.33 14.68 -14.93
CA MET A 24 3.26 13.56 -14.79
C MET A 24 4.44 13.65 -15.77
N ASP A 25 4.18 13.98 -17.02
CA ASP A 25 5.23 14.16 -18.04
C ASP A 25 6.21 15.29 -17.66
N GLU A 26 5.70 16.39 -17.15
CA GLU A 26 6.52 17.50 -16.68
C GLU A 26 7.39 17.11 -15.47
N ASP A 27 6.82 16.44 -14.48
CA ASP A 27 7.56 15.97 -13.31
C ASP A 27 8.65 14.94 -13.69
N LEU A 28 8.35 14.03 -14.62
CA LEU A 28 9.31 13.05 -15.13
C LEU A 28 10.47 13.74 -15.89
N LYS A 29 10.20 14.78 -16.67
CA LYS A 29 11.23 15.62 -17.31
C LYS A 29 12.13 16.32 -16.29
N GLN A 30 11.56 16.77 -15.17
CA GLN A 30 12.31 17.41 -14.09
C GLN A 30 13.09 16.42 -13.22
N GLY A 31 12.98 15.11 -13.46
CA GLY A 31 13.79 14.09 -12.81
C GLY A 31 13.05 13.24 -11.78
N ALA A 32 11.72 13.23 -11.80
CA ALA A 32 10.97 12.27 -10.99
C ALA A 32 11.44 10.83 -11.26
N ILE A 33 11.62 10.04 -10.20
CA ILE A 33 12.21 8.70 -10.28
C ILE A 33 11.23 7.63 -10.75
N GLY A 34 9.93 7.93 -10.73
CA GLY A 34 8.88 6.99 -11.12
C GLY A 34 7.49 7.57 -10.97
N VAL A 35 6.51 6.74 -11.25
CA VAL A 35 5.08 7.02 -11.08
C VAL A 35 4.52 6.09 -9.99
N ALA A 36 3.80 6.63 -9.03
CA ALA A 36 3.10 5.86 -8.01
C ALA A 36 1.58 6.00 -8.18
N ALA A 37 0.84 4.90 -8.01
CA ALA A 37 -0.61 4.88 -8.14
C ALA A 37 -1.28 4.11 -6.99
N PRO A 38 -1.95 4.78 -6.04
CA PRO A 38 -2.63 4.14 -4.91
C PRO A 38 -4.05 3.69 -5.29
N ILE A 39 -4.17 2.75 -6.22
CA ILE A 39 -5.44 2.39 -6.89
C ILE A 39 -6.49 1.84 -5.92
N ALA A 40 -6.09 1.10 -4.88
CA ALA A 40 -7.04 0.54 -3.92
C ALA A 40 -7.93 1.62 -3.26
N TYR A 41 -7.38 2.82 -3.06
CA TYR A 41 -8.12 3.93 -2.45
C TYR A 41 -9.13 4.58 -3.40
N MET A 42 -8.97 4.37 -4.69
CA MET A 42 -9.84 4.92 -5.74
C MET A 42 -10.35 3.83 -6.71
N ALA A 43 -10.51 2.60 -6.21
CA ALA A 43 -10.79 1.42 -7.03
C ALA A 43 -12.05 1.54 -7.92
N LYS A 44 -13.06 2.31 -7.49
CA LYS A 44 -14.29 2.56 -8.25
C LYS A 44 -14.16 3.75 -9.22
N GLY A 45 -13.32 4.72 -8.89
CA GLY A 45 -13.13 5.94 -9.68
C GLY A 45 -12.13 5.75 -10.82
N ILE A 46 -10.94 5.20 -10.54
CA ILE A 46 -9.89 5.08 -11.54
C ILE A 46 -10.19 3.98 -12.58
N SER A 47 -10.09 4.32 -13.87
CA SER A 47 -10.21 3.34 -14.94
C SER A 47 -8.91 2.59 -15.20
N SER A 48 -8.99 1.37 -15.76
CA SER A 48 -7.82 0.63 -16.24
C SER A 48 -7.01 1.43 -17.27
N TYR A 49 -7.68 2.23 -18.09
CA TYR A 49 -7.02 3.06 -19.09
C TYR A 49 -6.21 4.20 -18.44
N GLU A 50 -6.71 4.78 -17.37
CA GLU A 50 -5.98 5.81 -16.59
C GLU A 50 -4.71 5.23 -15.95
N LEU A 51 -4.79 4.03 -15.36
CA LEU A 51 -3.61 3.32 -14.88
C LEU A 51 -2.62 3.05 -16.02
N PHE A 52 -3.10 2.49 -17.14
CA PHE A 52 -2.25 2.19 -18.29
C PHE A 52 -1.53 3.44 -18.82
N THR A 53 -2.23 4.57 -18.91
CA THR A 53 -1.61 5.82 -19.41
C THR A 53 -0.59 6.38 -18.43
N GLY A 54 -0.82 6.26 -17.12
CA GLY A 54 0.18 6.61 -16.10
C GLY A 54 1.43 5.73 -16.18
N GLN A 55 1.26 4.41 -16.31
CA GLN A 55 2.39 3.48 -16.50
C GLN A 55 3.15 3.79 -17.81
N ARG A 56 2.45 4.09 -18.89
CA ARG A 56 3.07 4.49 -20.15
C ARG A 56 3.84 5.80 -20.04
N ALA A 57 3.36 6.76 -19.26
CA ALA A 57 4.10 7.99 -19.01
C ALA A 57 5.45 7.68 -18.32
N GLY A 58 5.48 6.85 -17.30
CA GLY A 58 6.73 6.40 -16.66
C GLY A 58 7.62 5.63 -17.64
N ALA A 59 7.06 4.69 -18.41
CA ALA A 59 7.77 3.88 -19.39
C ALA A 59 8.49 4.70 -20.46
N ASN A 60 7.90 5.80 -20.94
CA ASN A 60 8.52 6.71 -21.91
C ASN A 60 9.86 7.30 -21.45
N TYR A 61 10.11 7.32 -20.15
CA TYR A 61 11.36 7.77 -19.53
C TYR A 61 12.20 6.63 -18.94
N GLY A 62 11.81 5.37 -19.17
CA GLY A 62 12.44 4.20 -18.53
C GLY A 62 12.31 4.23 -17.00
N ARG A 63 11.25 4.84 -16.48
CA ARG A 63 11.03 5.03 -15.05
C ARG A 63 10.09 3.99 -14.48
N LEU A 64 10.33 3.69 -13.20
CA LEU A 64 9.56 2.75 -12.41
C LEU A 64 8.10 3.17 -12.26
N THR A 65 7.19 2.19 -12.30
CA THR A 65 5.84 2.37 -11.74
C THR A 65 5.69 1.53 -10.48
N SER A 66 5.21 2.15 -9.41
CA SER A 66 4.85 1.48 -8.15
C SER A 66 3.35 1.57 -7.93
N VAL A 67 2.70 0.45 -7.65
CA VAL A 67 1.23 0.41 -7.56
C VAL A 67 0.77 -0.29 -6.28
N HIS A 68 -0.08 0.42 -5.52
CA HIS A 68 -0.96 -0.19 -4.54
C HIS A 68 -2.19 -0.72 -5.29
N THR A 69 -2.28 -2.02 -5.48
CA THR A 69 -3.23 -2.67 -6.39
C THR A 69 -4.69 -2.43 -6.03
N ARG A 70 -5.58 -2.54 -7.02
CA ARG A 70 -7.02 -2.30 -6.91
C ARG A 70 -7.68 -3.14 -5.81
N TYR A 71 -7.34 -4.41 -5.72
CA TYR A 71 -7.81 -5.35 -4.71
C TYR A 71 -6.59 -5.85 -3.93
N HIS A 72 -6.29 -5.18 -2.84
CA HIS A 72 -5.09 -5.45 -2.06
C HIS A 72 -5.37 -6.37 -0.86
N LEU A 73 -6.54 -6.23 -0.26
CA LEU A 73 -6.91 -6.99 0.93
C LEU A 73 -7.56 -8.32 0.58
N LEU A 74 -7.45 -9.28 1.50
CA LEU A 74 -8.19 -10.53 1.44
C LEU A 74 -9.68 -10.22 1.28
N SER A 75 -10.26 -10.70 0.19
CA SER A 75 -11.67 -10.53 -0.14
C SER A 75 -12.38 -11.88 -0.15
N GLU A 76 -13.64 -11.89 -0.52
CA GLU A 76 -14.45 -13.12 -0.63
C GLU A 76 -13.85 -14.13 -1.61
N THR A 77 -13.15 -13.63 -2.64
CA THR A 77 -12.48 -14.47 -3.62
C THR A 77 -10.97 -14.33 -3.49
N PRO A 78 -10.23 -15.38 -3.10
CA PRO A 78 -8.77 -15.34 -2.96
C PRO A 78 -8.01 -14.94 -4.22
N THR A 79 -8.65 -15.01 -5.39
CA THR A 79 -8.07 -14.67 -6.69
C THR A 79 -8.06 -13.17 -7.01
N GLU A 80 -8.77 -12.33 -6.24
CA GLU A 80 -8.86 -10.89 -6.56
C GLU A 80 -7.52 -10.16 -6.48
N ALA A 81 -6.67 -10.45 -5.52
CA ALA A 81 -5.36 -9.81 -5.40
C ALA A 81 -4.44 -10.16 -6.57
N PRO A 82 -4.28 -11.43 -7.00
CA PRO A 82 -3.55 -11.76 -8.21
C PRO A 82 -4.13 -11.14 -9.48
N ILE A 83 -5.45 -11.08 -9.64
CA ILE A 83 -6.09 -10.41 -10.79
C ILE A 83 -5.79 -8.91 -10.79
N ALA A 84 -5.83 -8.26 -9.64
CA ALA A 84 -5.48 -6.85 -9.52
C ALA A 84 -4.00 -6.58 -9.81
N PHE A 85 -3.12 -7.51 -9.47
CA PHE A 85 -1.72 -7.46 -9.88
C PHE A 85 -1.58 -7.61 -11.41
N ASP A 86 -2.32 -8.52 -12.03
CA ASP A 86 -2.27 -8.75 -13.48
C ASP A 86 -2.64 -7.50 -14.29
N GLU A 87 -3.50 -6.62 -13.76
CA GLU A 87 -3.83 -5.33 -14.39
C GLU A 87 -2.56 -4.50 -14.64
N MET A 88 -1.73 -4.31 -13.62
CA MET A 88 -0.51 -3.52 -13.74
C MET A 88 0.65 -4.28 -14.38
N PHE A 89 0.73 -5.59 -14.11
CA PHE A 89 1.79 -6.47 -14.61
C PHE A 89 1.71 -6.62 -16.13
N THR A 90 0.52 -6.86 -16.66
CA THR A 90 0.30 -6.96 -18.11
C THR A 90 0.67 -5.65 -18.81
N ASN A 91 0.30 -4.51 -18.23
CA ASN A 91 0.68 -3.20 -18.78
C ASN A 91 2.20 -3.03 -18.80
N ALA A 92 2.89 -3.34 -17.71
CA ALA A 92 4.34 -3.21 -17.61
C ALA A 92 5.08 -4.16 -18.58
N MET A 93 4.59 -5.39 -18.72
CA MET A 93 5.09 -6.37 -19.71
C MET A 93 4.97 -5.83 -21.15
N LEU A 94 3.80 -5.25 -21.47
CA LEU A 94 3.55 -4.70 -22.81
C LEU A 94 4.41 -3.47 -23.10
N LEU A 95 4.71 -2.67 -22.08
CA LEU A 95 5.46 -1.44 -22.17
C LEU A 95 6.98 -1.64 -22.02
N ASP A 96 7.43 -2.86 -21.75
CA ASP A 96 8.83 -3.16 -21.40
C ASP A 96 9.35 -2.24 -20.29
N ALA A 97 8.55 -2.05 -19.24
CA ALA A 97 8.77 -1.05 -18.22
C ALA A 97 9.08 -1.66 -16.84
N PRO A 98 9.95 -1.02 -16.03
CA PRO A 98 10.18 -1.45 -14.66
C PRO A 98 8.90 -1.37 -13.81
N LEU A 99 8.71 -2.38 -12.95
CA LEU A 99 7.53 -2.48 -12.09
C LEU A 99 7.89 -2.85 -10.66
N LEU A 100 7.32 -2.12 -9.71
CA LEU A 100 7.34 -2.46 -8.29
C LEU A 100 5.91 -2.74 -7.80
N MET A 101 5.67 -3.97 -7.35
CA MET A 101 4.48 -4.30 -6.58
C MET A 101 4.66 -3.77 -5.16
N ALA A 102 3.91 -2.73 -4.80
CA ALA A 102 3.97 -2.15 -3.47
C ALA A 102 3.39 -3.11 -2.42
N HIS A 103 4.09 -3.25 -1.29
CA HIS A 103 3.68 -4.01 -0.09
C HIS A 103 2.90 -5.31 -0.38
N ASN A 104 3.55 -6.28 -1.05
CA ASN A 104 2.98 -7.60 -1.40
C ASN A 104 2.75 -8.48 -0.15
N ASN A 105 1.95 -7.99 0.79
CA ASN A 105 1.75 -8.56 2.12
C ASN A 105 0.53 -9.47 2.25
N ASP A 106 -0.35 -9.51 1.24
CA ASP A 106 -1.67 -10.11 1.34
C ASP A 106 -1.82 -11.45 0.62
N TYR A 107 -3.04 -11.98 0.62
CA TYR A 107 -3.33 -13.26 0.00
C TYR A 107 -2.95 -13.27 -1.49
N GLY A 108 -2.35 -14.37 -1.93
CA GLY A 108 -1.86 -14.51 -3.31
C GLY A 108 -0.44 -13.97 -3.55
N TRP A 109 0.26 -13.49 -2.51
CA TRP A 109 1.63 -12.98 -2.62
C TRP A 109 2.59 -13.97 -3.32
N TRP A 110 2.40 -15.28 -3.10
CA TRP A 110 3.21 -16.34 -3.71
C TRP A 110 3.01 -16.43 -5.23
N GLU A 111 1.77 -16.29 -5.73
CA GLU A 111 1.48 -16.27 -7.16
C GLU A 111 2.09 -15.02 -7.82
N ILE A 112 1.98 -13.89 -7.16
CA ILE A 112 2.59 -12.63 -7.60
C ILE A 112 4.11 -12.79 -7.72
N GLU A 113 4.77 -13.39 -6.70
CA GLU A 113 6.22 -13.63 -6.74
C GLU A 113 6.64 -14.59 -7.84
N GLU A 114 5.86 -15.64 -8.10
CA GLU A 114 6.12 -16.56 -9.20
C GLU A 114 6.09 -15.82 -10.56
N LYS A 115 5.07 -14.97 -10.78
CA LYS A 115 4.95 -14.14 -11.98
C LYS A 115 6.11 -13.15 -12.12
N LEU A 116 6.51 -12.50 -11.02
CA LEU A 116 7.64 -11.59 -11.00
C LEU A 116 8.96 -12.31 -11.28
N GLN A 117 9.15 -13.52 -10.74
CA GLN A 117 10.33 -14.32 -11.04
C GLN A 117 10.38 -14.69 -12.53
N MET A 118 9.28 -15.14 -13.10
CA MET A 118 9.19 -15.45 -14.54
C MET A 118 9.48 -14.23 -15.42
N ALA A 119 9.08 -13.03 -14.97
CA ALA A 119 9.40 -11.79 -15.68
C ALA A 119 10.90 -11.47 -15.60
N ARG A 120 11.53 -11.63 -14.43
CA ARG A 120 12.99 -11.46 -14.26
C ARG A 120 13.79 -12.45 -15.10
N ASP A 121 13.34 -13.71 -15.21
CA ASP A 121 13.96 -14.73 -16.06
C ASP A 121 13.91 -14.35 -17.55
N LYS A 122 12.99 -13.47 -17.95
CA LYS A 122 12.91 -12.88 -19.29
C LYS A 122 13.70 -11.57 -19.43
N GLY A 123 14.43 -11.16 -18.40
CA GLY A 123 15.24 -9.93 -18.38
C GLY A 123 14.48 -8.67 -18.01
N LEU A 124 13.23 -8.76 -17.54
CA LEU A 124 12.44 -7.60 -17.14
C LEU A 124 12.78 -7.17 -15.72
N ASN A 125 12.84 -5.87 -15.47
CA ASN A 125 13.14 -5.30 -14.17
C ASN A 125 11.85 -5.16 -13.33
N MET A 126 11.43 -6.25 -12.71
CA MET A 126 10.19 -6.32 -11.94
C MET A 126 10.41 -7.01 -10.60
N TRP A 127 9.92 -6.40 -9.53
CA TRP A 127 10.04 -6.95 -8.17
C TRP A 127 8.90 -6.47 -7.26
N SER A 128 8.90 -6.96 -6.04
CA SER A 128 7.97 -6.55 -5.00
C SER A 128 8.68 -6.03 -3.75
N GLU A 129 7.92 -5.40 -2.88
CA GLU A 129 8.34 -5.03 -1.54
C GLU A 129 7.33 -5.48 -0.50
N TYR A 130 7.75 -5.58 0.74
CA TYR A 130 6.88 -5.85 1.88
C TYR A 130 7.38 -5.15 3.13
N TYR A 131 6.55 -5.07 4.16
CA TYR A 131 6.96 -4.62 5.49
C TYR A 131 6.72 -5.75 6.51
N PRO A 132 7.63 -5.95 7.49
CA PRO A 132 7.64 -7.11 8.37
C PRO A 132 6.68 -6.96 9.56
N TYR A 133 5.41 -6.63 9.27
CA TYR A 133 4.34 -6.48 10.25
C TYR A 133 3.04 -7.07 9.74
N ALA A 134 2.27 -7.67 10.66
CA ALA A 134 0.94 -8.18 10.34
C ALA A 134 -0.13 -7.07 10.26
N ALA A 135 0.16 -5.89 10.75
CA ALA A 135 -0.74 -4.74 10.68
C ALA A 135 -0.29 -3.74 9.61
N GLY A 136 -1.24 -2.97 9.11
CA GLY A 136 -1.02 -1.81 8.24
C GLY A 136 -1.45 -0.52 8.93
N SER A 137 -1.34 0.61 8.23
CA SER A 137 -1.85 1.91 8.70
C SER A 137 -2.43 2.69 7.53
N THR A 138 -3.54 3.37 7.77
CA THR A 138 -4.22 4.18 6.78
C THR A 138 -5.05 5.27 7.44
N ALA A 139 -5.57 6.23 6.65
CA ALA A 139 -6.55 7.18 7.16
C ALA A 139 -7.90 6.49 7.42
N ILE A 140 -8.62 6.94 8.45
CA ILE A 140 -9.95 6.42 8.81
C ILE A 140 -10.94 6.47 7.64
N THR A 141 -10.75 7.39 6.70
CA THR A 141 -11.58 7.59 5.52
C THR A 141 -11.35 6.59 4.39
N ALA A 142 -10.38 5.67 4.52
CA ALA A 142 -10.12 4.66 3.51
C ALA A 142 -11.41 3.90 3.15
N ALA A 143 -11.71 3.80 1.85
CA ALA A 143 -12.99 3.27 1.37
C ALA A 143 -13.26 1.83 1.85
N PHE A 144 -12.21 1.02 1.98
CA PHE A 144 -12.32 -0.36 2.45
C PHE A 144 -12.62 -0.50 3.95
N LEU A 145 -12.48 0.57 4.75
CA LEU A 145 -12.86 0.61 6.18
C LEU A 145 -14.33 0.96 6.40
N ARG A 146 -15.07 1.34 5.36
CA ARG A 146 -16.51 1.63 5.49
C ARG A 146 -17.26 0.40 6.04
N PRO A 147 -18.31 0.58 6.86
CA PRO A 147 -19.05 -0.54 7.43
C PRO A 147 -19.51 -1.58 6.41
N SER A 148 -19.99 -1.14 5.24
CA SER A 148 -20.40 -2.02 4.13
C SER A 148 -19.26 -2.89 3.58
N GLU A 149 -18.03 -2.41 3.63
CA GLU A 149 -16.87 -3.15 3.12
C GLU A 149 -16.16 -3.93 4.23
N TRP A 150 -15.94 -3.34 5.39
CA TRP A 150 -15.17 -3.93 6.47
C TRP A 150 -15.99 -4.90 7.32
N VAL A 151 -17.19 -4.47 7.76
CA VAL A 151 -18.03 -5.26 8.64
C VAL A 151 -18.92 -6.21 7.87
N GLU A 152 -19.75 -5.68 6.94
CA GLU A 152 -20.78 -6.46 6.27
C GLU A 152 -20.19 -7.46 5.25
N LYS A 153 -19.26 -6.99 4.43
CA LYS A 153 -18.68 -7.82 3.35
C LYS A 153 -17.58 -8.75 3.84
N ARG A 154 -16.66 -8.28 4.70
CA ARG A 154 -15.51 -9.05 5.18
C ARG A 154 -15.73 -9.73 6.51
N GLY A 155 -16.79 -9.37 7.24
CA GLY A 155 -17.09 -9.95 8.54
C GLY A 155 -16.14 -9.54 9.68
N TYR A 156 -15.34 -8.49 9.49
CA TYR A 156 -14.46 -7.97 10.52
C TYR A 156 -15.23 -7.05 11.48
N LYS A 157 -14.72 -6.94 12.70
CA LYS A 157 -15.21 -5.97 13.68
C LYS A 157 -14.15 -4.92 13.92
N TYR A 158 -14.56 -3.68 14.10
CA TYR A 158 -13.62 -2.61 14.43
C TYR A 158 -12.91 -2.87 15.76
N GLU A 159 -13.63 -3.41 16.74
CA GLU A 159 -13.13 -3.72 18.09
C GLU A 159 -11.99 -4.75 18.09
N ASP A 160 -11.88 -5.55 17.04
CA ASP A 160 -10.89 -6.60 16.93
C ASP A 160 -9.73 -6.24 15.96
N THR A 161 -9.92 -5.22 15.12
CA THR A 161 -9.03 -5.01 13.97
C THR A 161 -8.59 -3.57 13.72
N ILE A 162 -9.29 -2.56 14.24
CA ILE A 162 -8.95 -1.16 13.98
C ILE A 162 -8.56 -0.47 15.28
N TYR A 163 -7.26 -0.24 15.44
CA TYR A 163 -6.69 0.41 16.61
C TYR A 163 -6.39 1.89 16.32
N ASP A 164 -6.84 2.76 17.21
CA ASP A 164 -6.50 4.18 17.22
C ASP A 164 -5.28 4.43 18.11
N PRO A 165 -4.12 4.76 17.53
CA PRO A 165 -2.91 4.94 18.31
C PRO A 165 -2.87 6.26 19.10
N ILE A 166 -3.74 7.21 18.79
CA ILE A 166 -3.84 8.47 19.55
C ILE A 166 -4.64 8.26 20.82
N ASP A 167 -5.80 7.63 20.71
CA ASP A 167 -6.66 7.35 21.86
C ASP A 167 -6.29 6.04 22.60
N ASP A 168 -5.28 5.32 22.11
CA ASP A 168 -4.78 4.04 22.66
C ASP A 168 -5.88 2.99 22.89
N LYS A 169 -6.75 2.81 21.87
CA LYS A 169 -7.89 1.87 21.95
C LYS A 169 -8.32 1.35 20.58
N TYR A 170 -8.99 0.19 20.58
CA TYR A 170 -9.73 -0.26 19.41
C TYR A 170 -11.01 0.56 19.21
N LEU A 171 -11.38 0.77 17.95
CA LEU A 171 -12.60 1.48 17.61
C LEU A 171 -13.84 0.59 17.80
N THR A 172 -14.97 1.21 18.04
CA THR A 172 -16.31 0.64 17.89
C THR A 172 -16.99 1.24 16.65
N ASN A 173 -18.16 0.73 16.27
CA ASN A 173 -18.95 1.34 15.20
C ASN A 173 -19.26 2.82 15.49
N GLU A 174 -19.56 3.16 16.74
CA GLU A 174 -19.87 4.52 17.18
C GLU A 174 -18.62 5.42 17.11
N THR A 175 -17.49 4.96 17.61
CA THR A 175 -16.24 5.76 17.59
C THR A 175 -15.69 5.89 16.17
N TYR A 176 -15.84 4.89 15.31
CA TYR A 176 -15.54 5.00 13.88
C TYR A 176 -16.39 6.12 13.24
N ALA A 177 -17.72 6.10 13.44
CA ALA A 177 -18.61 7.11 12.88
C ALA A 177 -18.26 8.52 13.39
N ALA A 178 -17.97 8.65 14.69
CA ALA A 178 -17.58 9.93 15.28
C ALA A 178 -16.26 10.47 14.71
N LEU A 179 -15.25 9.60 14.48
CA LEU A 179 -14.00 10.02 13.86
C LEU A 179 -14.18 10.40 12.39
N MET A 180 -15.01 9.68 11.64
CA MET A 180 -15.33 10.03 10.26
C MET A 180 -15.94 11.42 10.12
N GLU A 181 -16.71 11.86 11.11
CA GLU A 181 -17.34 13.18 11.13
C GLU A 181 -16.37 14.28 11.63
N ASN A 182 -15.66 14.01 12.73
CA ASN A 182 -14.95 15.05 13.48
C ASN A 182 -13.44 15.11 13.18
N ASP A 183 -12.84 14.00 12.74
CA ASP A 183 -11.40 13.90 12.42
C ASP A 183 -11.14 12.94 11.23
N PRO A 184 -11.60 13.30 10.03
CA PRO A 184 -11.46 12.44 8.85
C PRO A 184 -10.00 12.19 8.42
N GLY A 185 -9.06 12.96 8.94
CA GLY A 185 -7.62 12.78 8.73
C GLY A 185 -6.96 11.79 9.70
N ARG A 186 -7.68 11.27 10.70
CA ARG A 186 -7.16 10.34 11.71
C ARG A 186 -6.50 9.12 11.06
N SER A 187 -5.24 8.90 11.40
CA SER A 187 -4.53 7.69 11.01
C SER A 187 -4.83 6.56 12.01
N VAL A 188 -5.17 5.38 11.50
CA VAL A 188 -5.47 4.20 12.30
C VAL A 188 -4.56 3.04 11.92
N VAL A 189 -4.36 2.12 12.84
CA VAL A 189 -3.68 0.85 12.61
C VAL A 189 -4.72 -0.22 12.28
N VAL A 190 -4.49 -0.95 11.18
CA VAL A 190 -5.39 -2.01 10.71
C VAL A 190 -4.71 -3.34 10.90
N GLU A 191 -5.24 -4.20 11.74
CA GLU A 191 -4.67 -5.52 12.00
C GLU A 191 -5.17 -6.56 11.00
N PHE A 192 -4.22 -7.37 10.51
CA PHE A 192 -4.44 -8.49 9.59
C PHE A 192 -3.82 -9.77 10.18
N PRO A 193 -4.50 -10.45 11.11
CA PRO A 193 -3.93 -11.59 11.83
C PRO A 193 -3.42 -12.73 10.92
N TYR A 194 -4.06 -12.93 9.76
CA TYR A 194 -3.67 -13.94 8.79
C TYR A 194 -2.25 -13.73 8.21
N ARG A 195 -1.74 -12.50 8.16
CA ARG A 195 -0.38 -12.20 7.67
C ARG A 195 0.72 -12.81 8.54
N LYS A 196 0.46 -13.05 9.83
CA LYS A 196 1.42 -13.64 10.77
C LYS A 196 1.97 -14.98 10.27
N ALA A 197 1.13 -15.78 9.61
CA ALA A 197 1.52 -17.08 9.08
C ALA A 197 2.54 -16.98 7.93
N TRP A 198 2.63 -15.84 7.25
CA TRP A 198 3.45 -15.65 6.05
C TRP A 198 4.71 -14.83 6.29
N MET A 199 4.76 -14.04 7.35
CA MET A 199 5.86 -13.09 7.59
C MET A 199 7.25 -13.75 7.54
N SER A 200 7.38 -14.97 8.05
CA SER A 200 8.64 -15.70 8.02
C SER A 200 9.07 -16.11 6.62
N HIS A 201 8.14 -16.29 5.69
CA HIS A 201 8.44 -16.71 4.32
C HIS A 201 8.98 -15.57 3.46
N TRP A 202 8.55 -14.33 3.70
CA TRP A 202 8.94 -13.19 2.88
C TRP A 202 10.45 -12.94 2.88
N LEU A 203 11.13 -13.12 4.03
CA LEU A 203 12.58 -12.92 4.14
C LEU A 203 13.42 -13.85 3.25
N ALA A 204 12.85 -14.98 2.84
CA ALA A 204 13.54 -15.96 1.99
C ALA A 204 13.29 -15.74 0.50
N ILE A 205 12.47 -14.76 0.11
CA ILE A 205 12.10 -14.52 -1.29
C ILE A 205 13.20 -13.71 -1.97
N PRO A 206 13.81 -14.24 -3.05
CA PRO A 206 14.84 -13.51 -3.81
C PRO A 206 14.26 -12.23 -4.43
N HIS A 207 15.03 -11.13 -4.38
CA HIS A 207 14.67 -9.85 -4.98
C HIS A 207 13.44 -9.14 -4.39
N MET A 208 12.86 -9.63 -3.30
CA MET A 208 11.88 -8.90 -2.54
C MET A 208 12.57 -7.88 -1.64
N THR A 209 12.12 -6.64 -1.65
CA THR A 209 12.73 -5.55 -0.88
C THR A 209 11.91 -5.21 0.36
N ILE A 210 12.54 -4.57 1.33
CA ILE A 210 11.87 -4.12 2.56
C ILE A 210 11.45 -2.67 2.42
N ALA A 211 10.15 -2.43 2.54
CA ALA A 211 9.57 -1.10 2.66
C ALA A 211 9.13 -0.80 4.10
N SER A 212 8.87 0.43 4.41
CA SER A 212 8.20 0.83 5.64
C SER A 212 6.70 1.06 5.42
N ASP A 213 6.31 1.46 4.23
CA ASP A 213 4.95 1.96 3.93
C ASP A 213 4.52 3.00 4.99
N ALA A 214 5.47 3.90 5.31
CA ALA A 214 5.40 4.79 6.46
C ALA A 214 4.32 5.85 6.32
N MET A 215 3.63 6.12 7.42
CA MET A 215 2.84 7.32 7.61
C MET A 215 3.66 8.36 8.37
N ALA A 216 3.32 9.63 8.22
CA ALA A 216 3.97 10.70 8.97
C ALA A 216 3.82 10.48 10.49
N GLY A 217 4.88 10.76 11.25
CA GLY A 217 4.86 10.68 12.71
C GLY A 217 3.99 11.79 13.31
N VAL A 218 3.04 11.43 14.13
CA VAL A 218 2.20 12.37 14.85
C VAL A 218 2.30 12.19 16.36
N GLY A 219 2.09 13.26 17.10
CA GLY A 219 1.99 13.25 18.55
C GLY A 219 0.57 12.93 19.02
N GLU A 220 0.37 12.99 20.35
CA GLU A 220 -0.91 12.77 21.00
C GLU A 220 -1.97 13.81 20.58
N ASP A 221 -1.54 15.01 20.21
CA ASP A 221 -2.40 16.07 19.67
C ASP A 221 -2.72 15.90 18.16
N GLY A 222 -2.28 14.81 17.54
CA GLY A 222 -2.48 14.51 16.12
C GLY A 222 -1.64 15.35 15.16
N LYS A 223 -0.75 16.23 15.66
CA LYS A 223 0.12 17.04 14.82
C LYS A 223 1.41 16.36 14.48
N LEU A 224 1.99 16.75 13.34
CA LEU A 224 3.30 16.25 12.92
C LEU A 224 4.36 16.53 13.98
N LEU A 225 5.08 15.48 14.34
CA LEU A 225 6.23 15.61 15.24
C LEU A 225 7.41 16.26 14.51
N PRO A 226 8.20 17.09 15.22
CA PRO A 226 9.49 17.55 14.72
C PRO A 226 10.43 16.34 14.52
N TRP A 227 11.43 16.51 13.65
CA TRP A 227 12.36 15.42 13.28
C TRP A 227 13.20 14.89 14.46
N ASP A 228 13.38 15.70 15.48
CA ASP A 228 14.16 15.43 16.72
C ASP A 228 13.27 15.13 17.94
N ALA A 229 11.95 14.88 17.73
CA ALA A 229 11.04 14.48 18.79
C ALA A 229 11.48 13.15 19.45
N ASP A 230 11.20 13.01 20.73
CA ASP A 230 11.43 11.75 21.42
C ASP A 230 10.48 10.67 20.90
N TRP A 231 10.99 9.44 20.78
CA TRP A 231 10.20 8.32 20.29
C TRP A 231 8.94 8.04 21.14
N SER A 232 8.99 8.34 22.42
CA SER A 232 7.85 8.19 23.33
C SER A 232 6.66 9.10 23.00
N GLU A 233 6.90 10.18 22.24
CA GLU A 233 5.85 11.08 21.78
C GLU A 233 5.09 10.56 20.56
N TYR A 234 5.69 9.60 19.84
CA TYR A 234 5.14 9.08 18.60
C TYR A 234 3.84 8.29 18.84
N ARG A 235 2.82 8.62 18.06
CA ARG A 235 1.56 7.88 17.98
C ARG A 235 1.37 7.40 16.54
N GLY A 236 1.29 6.10 16.35
CA GLY A 236 1.14 5.51 15.02
C GLY A 236 1.67 4.09 14.92
N HIS A 237 1.75 3.58 13.70
CA HIS A 237 2.24 2.23 13.45
C HIS A 237 3.78 2.17 13.54
N PRO A 238 4.36 1.24 14.30
CA PRO A 238 5.83 1.14 14.49
C PRO A 238 6.61 0.89 13.18
N ARG A 239 5.95 0.49 12.09
CA ARG A 239 6.60 0.27 10.78
C ARG A 239 7.28 1.53 10.24
N THR A 240 6.85 2.71 10.65
CA THR A 240 7.40 3.99 10.20
C THR A 240 8.92 4.05 10.33
N SER A 241 9.50 3.59 11.43
CA SER A 241 10.95 3.54 11.63
C SER A 241 11.48 2.15 11.97
N GLY A 242 10.62 1.22 12.39
CA GLY A 242 10.98 -0.10 12.86
C GLY A 242 11.17 -1.17 11.79
N SER A 243 10.71 -0.97 10.55
CA SER A 243 10.65 -2.02 9.53
C SER A 243 12.00 -2.68 9.24
N ARG A 244 13.05 -1.90 9.07
CA ARG A 244 14.39 -2.44 8.80
C ARG A 244 14.97 -3.18 10.00
N GLY A 245 14.81 -2.62 11.21
CA GLY A 245 15.22 -3.27 12.44
C GLY A 245 14.47 -4.60 12.68
N ALA A 246 13.17 -4.63 12.41
CA ALA A 246 12.36 -5.83 12.49
C ALA A 246 12.84 -6.89 11.49
N CYS A 247 13.15 -6.49 10.25
CA CYS A 247 13.71 -7.37 9.22
C CYS A 247 15.04 -8.03 9.69
N PHE A 248 15.99 -7.25 10.18
CA PHE A 248 17.26 -7.78 10.69
C PHE A 248 17.06 -8.74 11.87
N ARG A 249 16.16 -8.41 12.79
CA ARG A 249 15.85 -9.28 13.93
C ARG A 249 15.27 -10.62 13.44
N MET A 250 14.27 -10.57 12.58
CA MET A 250 13.61 -11.77 12.03
C MET A 250 14.60 -12.62 11.21
N GLY A 251 15.44 -12.00 10.39
CA GLY A 251 16.48 -12.70 9.63
C GLY A 251 17.44 -13.46 10.55
N ARG A 252 17.91 -12.81 11.62
CA ARG A 252 18.77 -13.45 12.62
C ARG A 252 18.06 -14.61 13.34
N GLU A 253 16.81 -14.44 13.74
CA GLU A 253 16.01 -15.48 14.38
C GLU A 253 15.81 -16.71 13.48
N GLN A 254 15.77 -16.52 12.18
CA GLN A 254 15.63 -17.58 11.16
C GLN A 254 16.98 -18.11 10.65
N GLY A 255 18.11 -17.60 11.16
CA GLY A 255 19.45 -18.02 10.72
C GLY A 255 19.82 -17.56 9.31
N ILE A 256 19.14 -16.54 8.78
CA ILE A 256 19.46 -15.96 7.46
C ILE A 256 20.73 -15.09 7.63
N PRO A 257 21.79 -15.31 6.80
CA PRO A 257 22.99 -14.49 6.87
C PRO A 257 22.67 -13.01 6.63
N LEU A 258 23.32 -12.13 7.41
CA LEU A 258 23.09 -10.68 7.39
C LEU A 258 23.17 -10.09 5.98
N MET A 259 24.10 -10.54 5.15
CA MET A 259 24.26 -10.03 3.80
C MET A 259 23.09 -10.35 2.84
N PHE A 260 22.16 -11.21 3.24
CA PHE A 260 20.90 -11.43 2.51
C PHE A 260 19.74 -10.60 3.06
N THR A 261 19.94 -9.90 4.19
CA THR A 261 18.95 -9.02 4.79
C THR A 261 19.30 -7.52 4.63
N ILE A 262 20.41 -7.22 3.99
CA ILE A 262 20.87 -5.88 3.59
C ILE A 262 20.50 -5.64 2.12
#